data_1193a3bb0ceb0281f18e89695e3099b7
#
_entry.id   1193a3bb0ceb0281f18e89695e3099b7
#
_cell.length_a   1.000
_cell.length_b   1.000
_cell.length_c   1.000
_cell.angle_alpha   90.00
_cell.angle_beta   90.00
_cell.angle_gamma   90.00
#
_symmetry.space_group_name_H-M   'P 1'
#
loop_
_entity.id
_entity.type
_entity.pdbx_description
1 polymer ?
#
loop_
_entity_poly.entity_id
_entity_poly.type
_entity_poly.pdbx_seq_one_letter_code
_entity_poly.pdbx_strand_id
1 'polypeptide(L)'
;MAAKLLYCTQWRIRMATLTVFTPAYNRAHTLPRTYESLQKQSCKDFVWLIVDDGSKDQTAKLVKEWQQQEKTFEIRYIYKENGGMHTAHNVAYENIDTELNVCIDSDDCMADGAVKKIIDTWEKVRDKNYAGLIGLDADFKGNIIGKGFPEHLKETTLGDYYAAGGQGDKKLVYRTD
;
A
#
# COMPACT_ATOMS: atom_id res chain seq x y z
N MET A 1 -45.41 20.86 -23.32
CA MET A 1 -43.96 20.62 -23.39
C MET A 1 -43.50 19.94 -22.11
N ALA A 2 -43.15 18.66 -22.19
CA ALA A 2 -42.71 17.87 -21.02
C ALA A 2 -41.17 17.90 -20.96
N ALA A 3 -40.62 18.49 -19.91
CA ALA A 3 -39.18 18.51 -19.67
C ALA A 3 -38.71 17.09 -19.27
N LYS A 4 -37.91 16.46 -20.12
CA LYS A 4 -37.20 15.23 -19.80
C LYS A 4 -36.06 15.55 -18.82
N LEU A 5 -36.20 15.17 -17.55
CA LEU A 5 -35.09 15.09 -16.60
C LEU A 5 -34.23 13.89 -16.98
N LEU A 6 -33.02 14.15 -17.46
CA LEU A 6 -31.96 13.14 -17.59
C LEU A 6 -31.37 12.93 -16.21
N TYR A 7 -31.75 11.82 -15.55
CA TYR A 7 -31.03 11.30 -14.40
C TYR A 7 -29.73 10.65 -14.88
N CYS A 8 -28.62 11.39 -14.80
CA CYS A 8 -27.30 10.83 -14.96
C CYS A 8 -26.84 10.29 -13.61
N THR A 9 -27.29 9.08 -13.26
CA THR A 9 -26.73 8.32 -12.15
C THR A 9 -25.56 7.48 -12.67
N GLN A 10 -24.48 8.11 -13.10
CA GLN A 10 -23.19 7.45 -13.12
C GLN A 10 -22.63 7.46 -11.69
N TRP A 11 -23.03 6.48 -10.89
CA TRP A 11 -22.23 6.04 -9.75
C TRP A 11 -20.96 5.42 -10.34
N ARG A 12 -19.95 6.26 -10.61
CA ARG A 12 -18.59 5.75 -10.69
C ARG A 12 -18.32 5.19 -9.31
N ILE A 13 -18.31 3.87 -9.18
CA ILE A 13 -17.62 3.21 -8.05
C ILE A 13 -16.19 3.74 -8.18
N ARG A 14 -15.85 4.69 -7.31
CA ARG A 14 -14.48 5.23 -7.28
C ARG A 14 -13.62 4.08 -6.75
N MET A 15 -12.89 3.45 -7.64
CA MET A 15 -11.87 2.50 -7.24
C MET A 15 -10.86 3.23 -6.38
N ALA A 16 -10.37 2.59 -5.31
CA ALA A 16 -9.35 3.17 -4.47
C ALA A 16 -8.10 3.51 -5.31
N THR A 17 -7.39 4.55 -4.91
CA THR A 17 -6.19 5.02 -5.63
C THR A 17 -4.97 4.16 -5.33
N LEU A 18 -4.88 3.58 -4.11
CA LEU A 18 -3.71 2.86 -3.63
C LEU A 18 -4.06 1.44 -3.18
N THR A 19 -3.27 0.46 -3.59
CA THR A 19 -3.23 -0.83 -2.92
C THR A 19 -2.03 -0.88 -1.97
N VAL A 20 -2.30 -1.07 -0.69
CA VAL A 20 -1.31 -1.51 0.29
C VAL A 20 -1.34 -3.02 0.28
N PHE A 21 -0.25 -3.70 -0.10
CA PHE A 21 -0.24 -5.16 -0.05
C PHE A 21 0.78 -5.69 0.97
N THR A 22 0.43 -6.83 1.56
CA THR A 22 1.21 -7.46 2.62
C THR A 22 1.34 -8.95 2.34
N PRO A 23 2.54 -9.46 2.01
CA PRO A 23 2.80 -10.90 2.00
C PRO A 23 2.87 -11.40 3.45
N ALA A 24 2.22 -12.53 3.74
CA ALA A 24 2.15 -13.09 5.08
C ALA A 24 2.39 -14.61 5.07
N TYR A 25 3.17 -15.08 6.03
CA TYR A 25 3.32 -16.50 6.32
C TYR A 25 3.49 -16.72 7.82
N ASN A 26 2.48 -17.30 8.49
CA ASN A 26 2.44 -17.48 9.95
C ASN A 26 2.62 -16.15 10.73
N ARG A 27 1.82 -15.14 10.41
CA ARG A 27 1.95 -13.76 10.93
C ARG A 27 0.81 -13.31 11.83
N ALA A 28 0.04 -14.24 12.40
CA ALA A 28 -1.03 -13.90 13.32
C ALA A 28 -0.59 -13.02 14.51
N HIS A 29 0.69 -13.08 14.89
CA HIS A 29 1.26 -12.35 16.02
C HIS A 29 1.74 -10.93 15.66
N THR A 30 1.96 -10.60 14.39
CA THR A 30 2.46 -9.29 13.94
C THR A 30 1.43 -8.49 13.15
N LEU A 31 0.63 -9.13 12.30
CA LEU A 31 -0.40 -8.49 11.48
C LEU A 31 -1.37 -7.57 12.23
N PRO A 32 -1.76 -7.83 13.50
CA PRO A 32 -2.63 -6.90 14.23
C PRO A 32 -2.06 -5.48 14.31
N ARG A 33 -0.75 -5.34 14.47
CA ARG A 33 -0.09 -4.03 14.50
C ARG A 33 -0.14 -3.33 13.14
N THR A 34 0.07 -4.07 12.05
CA THR A 34 -0.09 -3.55 10.68
C THR A 34 -1.53 -3.08 10.46
N TYR A 35 -2.53 -3.89 10.83
CA TYR A 35 -3.95 -3.54 10.73
C TYR A 35 -4.30 -2.25 11.49
N GLU A 36 -3.89 -2.14 12.75
CA GLU A 36 -4.11 -0.94 13.57
C GLU A 36 -3.51 0.32 12.93
N SER A 37 -2.33 0.20 12.31
CA SER A 37 -1.69 1.32 11.62
C SER A 37 -2.47 1.78 10.39
N LEU A 38 -3.13 0.86 9.69
CA LEU A 38 -4.01 1.15 8.55
C LEU A 38 -5.35 1.74 9.02
N GLN A 39 -5.87 1.27 10.13
CA GLN A 39 -7.07 1.86 10.76
C GLN A 39 -6.85 3.31 11.20
N LYS A 40 -5.64 3.69 11.59
CA LYS A 40 -5.29 5.07 12.00
C LYS A 40 -5.09 6.02 10.82
N GLN A 41 -5.00 5.54 9.57
CA GLN A 41 -4.83 6.42 8.42
C GLN A 41 -6.00 7.40 8.28
N SER A 42 -5.69 8.68 8.13
CA SER A 42 -6.69 9.75 7.95
C SER A 42 -7.37 9.72 6.58
N CYS A 43 -6.72 9.15 5.57
CA CYS A 43 -7.26 8.91 4.24
C CYS A 43 -7.53 7.41 4.08
N LYS A 44 -8.74 7.06 3.60
CA LYS A 44 -9.18 5.68 3.39
C LYS A 44 -9.28 5.30 1.91
N ASP A 45 -8.69 6.09 1.04
CA ASP A 45 -8.67 5.83 -0.40
C ASP A 45 -7.63 4.76 -0.76
N PHE A 46 -7.71 3.61 -0.10
CA PHE A 46 -6.85 2.46 -0.34
C PHE A 46 -7.58 1.14 -0.10
N VAL A 47 -7.02 0.08 -0.69
CA VAL A 47 -7.34 -1.33 -0.42
C VAL A 47 -6.17 -1.95 0.33
N TRP A 48 -6.43 -2.80 1.32
CA TRP A 48 -5.40 -3.65 1.92
C TRP A 48 -5.49 -5.07 1.36
N LEU A 49 -4.51 -5.47 0.55
CA LEU A 49 -4.40 -6.79 -0.03
C LEU A 49 -3.41 -7.64 0.77
N ILE A 50 -3.91 -8.70 1.40
CA ILE A 50 -3.08 -9.67 2.14
C ILE A 50 -2.95 -10.92 1.29
N VAL A 51 -1.72 -11.30 0.97
CA VAL A 51 -1.40 -12.57 0.29
C VAL A 51 -0.79 -13.53 1.30
N ASP A 52 -1.55 -14.53 1.69
CA ASP A 52 -1.16 -15.56 2.65
C ASP A 52 -0.46 -16.71 1.91
N ASP A 53 0.83 -16.85 2.12
CA ASP A 53 1.70 -17.86 1.52
C ASP A 53 1.64 -19.21 2.26
N GLY A 54 0.43 -19.69 2.56
CA GLY A 54 0.20 -21.00 3.12
C GLY A 54 0.35 -21.08 4.64
N SER A 55 -0.11 -20.05 5.37
CA SER A 55 -0.08 -20.06 6.85
C SER A 55 -0.83 -21.23 7.47
N LYS A 56 -0.29 -21.71 8.58
CA LYS A 56 -0.88 -22.80 9.39
C LYS A 56 -1.32 -22.32 10.78
N ASP A 57 -1.05 -21.06 11.11
CA ASP A 57 -1.46 -20.41 12.35
C ASP A 57 -2.85 -19.74 12.23
N GLN A 58 -3.17 -18.79 13.10
CA GLN A 58 -4.46 -18.09 13.09
C GLN A 58 -4.54 -16.92 12.08
N THR A 59 -3.55 -16.76 11.17
CA THR A 59 -3.50 -15.64 10.21
C THR A 59 -4.79 -15.53 9.40
N ALA A 60 -5.22 -16.62 8.76
CA ALA A 60 -6.45 -16.64 7.95
C ALA A 60 -7.71 -16.28 8.75
N LYS A 61 -7.80 -16.75 10.00
CA LYS A 61 -8.94 -16.48 10.88
C LYS A 61 -9.01 -15.00 11.22
N LEU A 62 -7.90 -14.41 11.65
CA LEU A 62 -7.81 -12.97 11.97
C LEU A 62 -8.23 -12.11 10.80
N VAL A 63 -7.70 -12.37 9.62
CA VAL A 63 -8.03 -11.56 8.44
C VAL A 63 -9.51 -11.66 8.08
N LYS A 64 -10.12 -12.83 8.17
CA LYS A 64 -11.56 -13.02 7.92
C LYS A 64 -12.42 -12.26 8.94
N GLU A 65 -12.02 -12.20 10.20
CA GLU A 65 -12.69 -11.41 11.22
C GLU A 65 -12.61 -9.91 10.89
N TRP A 66 -11.44 -9.41 10.47
CA TRP A 66 -11.28 -8.02 10.06
C TRP A 66 -12.10 -7.66 8.82
N GLN A 67 -12.17 -8.54 7.81
CA GLN A 67 -13.02 -8.33 6.64
C GLN A 67 -14.50 -8.12 6.99
N GLN A 68 -14.98 -8.75 8.06
CA GLN A 68 -16.35 -8.58 8.53
C GLN A 68 -16.56 -7.30 9.35
N GLN A 69 -15.56 -6.88 10.11
CA GLN A 69 -15.62 -5.76 11.04
C GLN A 69 -15.26 -4.41 10.40
N GLU A 70 -14.26 -4.40 9.52
CA GLU A 70 -13.78 -3.17 8.87
C GLU A 70 -14.79 -2.63 7.86
N LYS A 71 -15.09 -1.33 7.95
CA LYS A 71 -16.09 -0.65 7.10
C LYS A 71 -15.55 0.62 6.43
N THR A 72 -14.33 0.99 6.73
CA THR A 72 -13.77 2.26 6.25
C THR A 72 -12.86 2.09 5.04
N PHE A 73 -12.28 0.89 4.85
CA PHE A 73 -11.52 0.51 3.66
C PHE A 73 -11.72 -0.99 3.35
N GLU A 74 -11.45 -1.37 2.12
CA GLU A 74 -11.57 -2.76 1.70
C GLU A 74 -10.37 -3.58 2.15
N ILE A 75 -10.62 -4.81 2.66
CA ILE A 75 -9.58 -5.82 2.94
C ILE A 75 -9.79 -6.98 1.98
N ARG A 76 -8.81 -7.22 1.13
CA ARG A 76 -8.76 -8.39 0.23
C ARG A 76 -7.81 -9.44 0.81
N TYR A 77 -8.19 -10.69 0.71
CA TYR A 77 -7.40 -11.81 1.22
C TYR A 77 -7.28 -12.89 0.16
N ILE A 78 -6.05 -13.26 -0.16
CA ILE A 78 -5.74 -14.35 -1.10
C ILE A 78 -4.87 -15.35 -0.36
N TYR A 79 -5.33 -16.61 -0.31
CA TYR A 79 -4.54 -17.73 0.17
C TYR A 79 -3.90 -18.46 -1.01
N LYS A 80 -2.66 -18.85 -0.89
CA LYS A 80 -1.94 -19.70 -1.83
C LYS A 80 -1.14 -20.78 -1.08
N GLU A 81 -0.78 -21.85 -1.75
CA GLU A 81 0.19 -22.79 -1.20
C GLU A 81 1.55 -22.12 -1.01
N ASN A 82 2.28 -22.54 0.04
CA ASN A 82 3.57 -21.95 0.35
C ASN A 82 4.56 -22.13 -0.80
N GLY A 83 5.10 -21.04 -1.26
CA GLY A 83 6.08 -20.97 -2.34
C GLY A 83 7.18 -19.95 -2.10
N GLY A 84 7.14 -19.28 -0.93
CA GLY A 84 8.07 -18.24 -0.55
C GLY A 84 7.60 -16.83 -0.92
N MET A 85 8.15 -15.84 -0.23
CA MET A 85 7.74 -14.44 -0.28
C MET A 85 7.65 -13.88 -1.72
N HIS A 86 8.59 -14.23 -2.59
CA HIS A 86 8.59 -13.78 -3.99
C HIS A 86 7.35 -14.25 -4.76
N THR A 87 6.83 -15.46 -4.47
CA THR A 87 5.59 -15.95 -5.12
C THR A 87 4.37 -15.22 -4.58
N ALA A 88 4.36 -14.82 -3.31
CA ALA A 88 3.30 -14.00 -2.74
C ALA A 88 3.30 -12.58 -3.35
N HIS A 89 4.46 -12.00 -3.62
CA HIS A 89 4.57 -10.74 -4.36
C HIS A 89 3.99 -10.86 -5.78
N ASN A 90 4.33 -11.91 -6.52
CA ASN A 90 3.78 -12.12 -7.87
C ASN A 90 2.24 -12.17 -7.83
N VAL A 91 1.66 -12.95 -6.90
CA VAL A 91 0.20 -13.01 -6.72
C VAL A 91 -0.37 -11.64 -6.34
N ALA A 92 0.32 -10.86 -5.51
CA ALA A 92 -0.12 -9.50 -5.20
C ALA A 92 -0.18 -8.64 -6.48
N TYR A 93 0.89 -8.59 -7.26
CA TYR A 93 0.93 -7.80 -8.50
C TYR A 93 -0.12 -8.23 -9.53
N GLU A 94 -0.44 -9.50 -9.63
CA GLU A 94 -1.49 -10.02 -10.51
C GLU A 94 -2.92 -9.59 -10.08
N ASN A 95 -3.08 -9.17 -8.81
CA ASN A 95 -4.38 -8.84 -8.22
C ASN A 95 -4.51 -7.36 -7.79
N ILE A 96 -3.54 -6.52 -8.11
CA ILE A 96 -3.61 -5.08 -7.92
C ILE A 96 -4.32 -4.45 -9.11
N ASP A 97 -5.39 -3.70 -8.82
CA ASP A 97 -6.22 -3.02 -9.82
C ASP A 97 -6.32 -1.51 -9.59
N THR A 98 -5.54 -0.98 -8.64
CA THR A 98 -5.46 0.44 -8.30
C THR A 98 -4.32 1.13 -9.04
N GLU A 99 -4.35 2.46 -9.12
CA GLU A 99 -3.34 3.26 -9.84
C GLU A 99 -1.94 3.14 -9.21
N LEU A 100 -1.88 3.02 -7.89
CA LEU A 100 -0.64 2.89 -7.12
C LEU A 100 -0.64 1.63 -6.27
N ASN A 101 0.55 1.15 -5.98
CA ASN A 101 0.74 0.07 -5.01
C ASN A 101 1.97 0.28 -4.13
N VAL A 102 1.92 -0.26 -2.92
CA VAL A 102 3.02 -0.25 -1.96
C VAL A 102 3.02 -1.53 -1.14
N CYS A 103 4.19 -2.13 -0.96
CA CYS A 103 4.38 -3.25 -0.05
C CYS A 103 4.63 -2.75 1.37
N ILE A 104 3.88 -3.29 2.34
CA ILE A 104 4.18 -3.18 3.77
C ILE A 104 4.35 -4.60 4.30
N ASP A 105 5.51 -4.89 4.87
CA ASP A 105 5.78 -6.21 5.42
C ASP A 105 4.86 -6.51 6.61
N SER A 106 4.62 -7.79 6.84
CA SER A 106 3.65 -8.26 7.84
C SER A 106 4.05 -8.01 9.31
N ASP A 107 5.23 -7.45 9.53
CA ASP A 107 5.78 -7.01 10.82
C ASP A 107 6.07 -5.50 10.86
N ASP A 108 5.71 -4.77 9.78
CA ASP A 108 5.83 -3.33 9.69
C ASP A 108 4.49 -2.61 9.94
N CYS A 109 4.56 -1.27 10.03
CA CYS A 109 3.42 -0.38 10.17
C CYS A 109 3.45 0.73 9.15
N MET A 110 2.29 1.14 8.67
CA MET A 110 2.15 2.35 7.89
C MET A 110 2.25 3.57 8.83
N ALA A 111 3.14 4.51 8.55
CA ALA A 111 3.27 5.73 9.34
C ALA A 111 1.98 6.56 9.30
N ASP A 112 1.70 7.33 10.37
CA ASP A 112 0.50 8.16 10.45
C ASP A 112 0.43 9.16 9.29
N GLY A 113 -0.72 9.20 8.61
CA GLY A 113 -0.95 10.08 7.47
C GLY A 113 -0.19 9.70 6.18
N ALA A 114 0.50 8.56 6.14
CA ALA A 114 1.30 8.16 4.98
C ALA A 114 0.43 7.97 3.72
N VAL A 115 -0.74 7.33 3.83
CA VAL A 115 -1.67 7.16 2.70
C VAL A 115 -2.04 8.51 2.11
N LYS A 116 -2.44 9.47 2.96
CA LYS A 116 -2.78 10.82 2.48
C LYS A 116 -1.60 11.48 1.78
N LYS A 117 -0.40 11.39 2.36
CA LYS A 117 0.81 11.98 1.78
C LYS A 117 1.19 11.35 0.43
N ILE A 118 1.03 10.04 0.29
CA ILE A 118 1.25 9.33 -0.97
C ILE A 118 0.30 9.88 -2.04
N ILE A 119 -1.01 9.90 -1.76
CA ILE A 119 -2.04 10.34 -2.70
C ILE A 119 -1.85 11.83 -3.05
N ASP A 120 -1.72 12.70 -2.07
CA ASP A 120 -1.52 14.15 -2.29
C ASP A 120 -0.25 14.44 -3.12
N THR A 121 0.79 13.61 -2.96
CA THR A 121 2.04 13.77 -3.72
C THR A 121 1.85 13.28 -5.15
N TRP A 122 1.19 12.12 -5.31
CA TRP A 122 0.92 11.56 -6.61
C TRP A 122 0.03 12.47 -7.47
N GLU A 123 -1.03 13.02 -6.91
CA GLU A 123 -1.92 13.96 -7.62
C GLU A 123 -1.20 15.16 -8.24
N LYS A 124 -0.08 15.59 -7.66
CA LYS A 124 0.73 16.71 -8.19
C LYS A 124 1.64 16.30 -9.35
N VAL A 125 1.88 15.01 -9.52
CA VAL A 125 2.88 14.51 -10.48
C VAL A 125 2.33 13.42 -11.41
N ARG A 126 1.07 12.99 -11.24
CA ARG A 126 0.48 11.88 -11.98
C ARG A 126 0.48 12.08 -13.51
N ASP A 127 0.46 13.33 -13.98
CA ASP A 127 0.52 13.66 -15.41
C ASP A 127 1.96 13.59 -15.98
N LYS A 128 2.95 13.39 -15.09
CA LYS A 128 4.34 13.17 -15.46
C LYS A 128 4.61 11.67 -15.65
N ASN A 129 5.60 11.35 -16.48
CA ASN A 129 5.96 9.96 -16.77
C ASN A 129 6.88 9.40 -15.67
N TYR A 130 6.37 9.34 -14.42
CA TYR A 130 7.10 8.72 -13.31
C TYR A 130 6.63 7.29 -13.07
N ALA A 131 7.58 6.43 -12.67
CA ALA A 131 7.32 5.06 -12.27
C ALA A 131 6.69 4.95 -10.86
N GLY A 132 6.66 6.05 -10.10
CA GLY A 132 6.09 6.07 -8.76
C GLY A 132 6.73 7.10 -7.83
N LEU A 133 6.66 6.83 -6.52
CA LEU A 133 7.20 7.69 -5.47
C LEU A 133 8.19 6.89 -4.61
N ILE A 134 9.17 7.58 -4.03
CA ILE A 134 10.09 6.99 -3.07
C ILE A 134 9.84 7.62 -1.70
N GLY A 135 9.50 6.80 -0.71
CA GLY A 135 9.33 7.20 0.68
C GLY A 135 10.55 6.86 1.54
N LEU A 136 10.60 7.42 2.74
CA LEU A 136 11.57 7.07 3.77
C LEU A 136 10.94 6.10 4.76
N ASP A 137 11.72 5.14 5.22
CA ASP A 137 11.38 4.31 6.36
C ASP A 137 11.86 4.95 7.66
N ALA A 138 11.12 4.74 8.73
CA ALA A 138 11.47 5.23 10.07
C ALA A 138 11.28 4.13 11.11
N ASP A 139 12.03 4.21 12.19
CA ASP A 139 11.81 3.35 13.35
C ASP A 139 10.54 3.78 14.12
N PHE A 140 10.11 2.98 15.10
CA PHE A 140 8.93 3.29 15.92
C PHE A 140 9.07 4.54 16.81
N LYS A 141 10.26 5.15 16.86
CA LYS A 141 10.51 6.44 17.53
C LYS A 141 10.45 7.62 16.56
N GLY A 142 10.25 7.34 15.26
CA GLY A 142 10.21 8.36 14.21
C GLY A 142 11.58 8.74 13.65
N ASN A 143 12.66 8.03 14.01
CA ASN A 143 13.97 8.27 13.43
C ASN A 143 14.04 7.63 12.04
N ILE A 144 14.53 8.39 11.07
CA ILE A 144 14.68 7.90 9.69
C ILE A 144 15.74 6.80 9.64
N ILE A 145 15.41 5.69 9.02
CA ILE A 145 16.33 4.58 8.77
C ILE A 145 17.19 4.93 7.55
N GLY A 146 18.51 4.98 7.75
CA GLY A 146 19.46 5.40 6.73
C GLY A 146 19.55 6.92 6.59
N LYS A 147 19.68 7.42 5.35
CA LYS A 147 19.77 8.85 5.06
C LYS A 147 18.52 9.35 4.35
N GLY A 148 18.12 10.59 4.66
CA GLY A 148 17.10 11.33 3.91
C GLY A 148 17.54 11.59 2.46
N PHE A 149 16.61 12.13 1.67
CA PHE A 149 16.95 12.58 0.31
C PHE A 149 17.77 13.85 0.36
N PRO A 150 18.83 13.98 -0.47
CA PRO A 150 19.48 15.25 -0.71
C PRO A 150 18.47 16.26 -1.25
N GLU A 151 18.53 17.51 -0.77
CA GLU A 151 17.55 18.57 -1.14
C GLU A 151 17.44 18.80 -2.65
N HIS A 152 18.51 18.57 -3.40
CA HIS A 152 18.56 18.75 -4.85
C HIS A 152 17.97 17.54 -5.64
N LEU A 153 17.78 16.39 -5.00
CA LEU A 153 17.25 15.17 -5.63
C LEU A 153 15.74 15.04 -5.38
N LYS A 154 14.95 15.91 -6.00
CA LYS A 154 13.47 15.82 -5.95
C LYS A 154 12.92 14.84 -6.96
N GLU A 155 13.63 14.60 -8.05
CA GLU A 155 13.29 13.70 -9.14
C GLU A 155 14.56 12.90 -9.48
N THR A 156 14.48 11.57 -9.41
CA THR A 156 15.65 10.71 -9.56
C THR A 156 15.25 9.30 -9.93
N THR A 157 16.18 8.53 -10.45
CA THR A 157 16.05 7.08 -10.49
C THR A 157 16.54 6.48 -9.17
N LEU A 158 16.12 5.26 -8.86
CA LEU A 158 16.62 4.55 -7.68
C LEU A 158 18.14 4.34 -7.76
N GLY A 159 18.66 4.06 -8.97
CA GLY A 159 20.10 3.93 -9.19
C GLY A 159 20.87 5.21 -8.92
N ASP A 160 20.40 6.34 -9.43
CA ASP A 160 21.04 7.65 -9.20
C ASP A 160 20.97 8.07 -7.73
N TYR A 161 19.87 7.75 -7.03
CA TYR A 161 19.77 7.98 -5.61
C TYR A 161 20.89 7.27 -4.82
N TYR A 162 21.10 5.97 -5.10
CA TYR A 162 22.17 5.22 -4.42
C TYR A 162 23.56 5.65 -4.88
N ALA A 163 23.74 5.98 -6.16
CA ALA A 163 25.00 6.53 -6.67
C ALA A 163 25.36 7.89 -6.02
N ALA A 164 24.36 8.70 -5.67
CA ALA A 164 24.54 9.94 -4.92
C ALA A 164 24.78 9.76 -3.41
N GLY A 165 25.01 8.52 -2.95
CA GLY A 165 25.29 8.19 -1.56
C GLY A 165 24.05 7.95 -0.70
N GLY A 166 22.91 7.63 -1.31
CA GLY A 166 21.71 7.16 -0.63
C GLY A 166 21.97 5.92 0.21
N GLN A 167 21.37 5.81 1.38
CA GLN A 167 21.55 4.70 2.32
C GLN A 167 20.24 4.30 2.98
N GLY A 168 20.18 3.03 3.39
CA GLY A 168 19.04 2.42 4.06
C GLY A 168 17.91 2.06 3.08
N ASP A 169 16.99 1.23 3.57
CA ASP A 169 15.82 0.84 2.80
C ASP A 169 14.90 2.03 2.53
N LYS A 170 14.15 1.93 1.45
CA LYS A 170 13.21 2.95 1.01
C LYS A 170 11.87 2.30 0.69
N LYS A 171 10.81 2.95 1.09
CA LYS A 171 9.48 2.50 0.73
C LYS A 171 9.15 2.96 -0.68
N LEU A 172 9.03 1.99 -1.57
CA LEU A 172 8.72 2.23 -2.97
C LEU A 172 7.21 2.14 -3.18
N VAL A 173 6.63 3.22 -3.68
CA VAL A 173 5.24 3.26 -4.16
C VAL A 173 5.30 3.24 -5.67
N TYR A 174 4.85 2.16 -6.27
CA TYR A 174 4.89 1.98 -7.71
C TYR A 174 3.58 2.40 -8.37
N ARG A 175 3.68 2.96 -9.55
CA ARG A 175 2.59 3.03 -10.50
C ARG A 175 2.34 1.62 -11.05
N THR A 176 1.07 1.23 -11.18
CA THR A 176 0.68 -0.17 -11.47
C THR A 176 0.75 -0.51 -12.97
N ASP A 177 0.63 0.47 -13.88
CA ASP A 177 0.64 0.32 -15.35
C ASP A 177 2.02 0.45 -16.00
#